data_5f38472bcb1fc20c54baad47a8220178
#
_entry.id   5f38472bcb1fc20c54baad47a8220178
#
_cell.length_a   1.000
_cell.length_b   1.000
_cell.length_c   1.000
_cell.angle_alpha   90.00
_cell.angle_beta   90.00
_cell.angle_gamma   90.00
#
_symmetry.space_group_name_H-M   'P 1'
#
loop_
_entity.id
_entity.type
_entity.pdbx_description
1 polymer ?
#
loop_
_entity_poly.entity_id
_entity_poly.type
_entity_poly.pdbx_seq_one_letter_code
_entity_poly.pdbx_strand_id
1 'polypeptide(L)'
;MNGTEIRMRRLLPSAARGLFAVPLDHSVTLGPIEGLESTAPLAKELSDAGADLLIVPPGAVRTVAPFLGPTTRLGVHLSASTGLGTTQQRKVQVGRVTDAVGLGADLVSVQVNFGVPEEPEMIEALGRTAHDCRRLGIPLLAMVYVVRPGPVAPAEVRHAARAAADLGADLVKIPYPGDAGEFGRTVSTTPVPVLIGGGPKTDTEEALFATLRAVRRAGGAGICIGRKLFQRPPVGPLARRIGALLHGDGSTP
;
A
#
# COMPACT_ATOMS: atom_id res chain seq x y z
N MET A 1 7.34 -7.54 23.41
CA MET A 1 6.39 -7.04 22.36
C MET A 1 6.49 -5.53 22.33
N ASN A 2 6.81 -4.95 21.18
CA ASN A 2 6.93 -3.50 21.00
C ASN A 2 5.68 -2.93 20.26
N GLY A 3 5.62 -1.60 20.10
CA GLY A 3 4.47 -0.95 19.45
C GLY A 3 4.26 -1.37 18.00
N THR A 4 5.33 -1.62 17.25
CA THR A 4 5.28 -2.11 15.87
C THR A 4 4.62 -3.49 15.81
N GLU A 5 5.04 -4.42 16.66
CA GLU A 5 4.46 -5.78 16.72
C GLU A 5 2.97 -5.76 17.05
N ILE A 6 2.56 -4.90 17.98
CA ILE A 6 1.13 -4.75 18.36
C ILE A 6 0.31 -4.26 17.16
N ARG A 7 0.79 -3.23 16.45
CA ARG A 7 0.12 -2.67 15.28
C ARG A 7 0.09 -3.65 14.11
N MET A 8 1.22 -4.34 13.85
CA MET A 8 1.29 -5.38 12.81
C MET A 8 0.28 -6.50 13.04
N ARG A 9 0.11 -6.98 14.29
CA ARG A 9 -0.91 -7.99 14.62
C ARG A 9 -2.36 -7.51 14.41
N ARG A 10 -2.60 -6.20 14.48
CA ARG A 10 -3.91 -5.63 14.17
C ARG A 10 -4.17 -5.53 12.67
N LEU A 11 -3.11 -5.33 11.86
CA LEU A 11 -3.18 -5.28 10.41
C LEU A 11 -3.20 -6.68 9.79
N LEU A 12 -2.41 -7.60 10.33
CA LEU A 12 -2.24 -8.98 9.88
C LEU A 12 -2.39 -9.94 11.07
N PRO A 13 -3.63 -10.18 11.53
CA PRO A 13 -3.87 -10.96 12.76
C PRO A 13 -3.52 -12.43 12.60
N SER A 14 -3.52 -12.96 11.38
CA SER A 14 -3.10 -14.35 11.07
C SER A 14 -2.61 -14.45 9.62
N ALA A 15 -1.85 -15.51 9.30
CA ALA A 15 -1.42 -15.79 7.93
C ALA A 15 -2.61 -16.11 6.99
N ALA A 16 -3.72 -16.61 7.54
CA ALA A 16 -4.92 -16.92 6.77
C ALA A 16 -5.68 -15.67 6.31
N ARG A 17 -5.56 -14.56 7.06
CA ARG A 17 -6.23 -13.30 6.76
C ARG A 17 -5.30 -12.36 6.00
N GLY A 18 -5.66 -12.01 4.76
CA GLY A 18 -4.93 -11.02 3.97
C GLY A 18 -5.31 -9.59 4.32
N LEU A 19 -4.36 -8.66 4.27
CA LEU A 19 -4.61 -7.24 4.48
C LEU A 19 -5.32 -6.63 3.27
N PHE A 20 -6.44 -5.96 3.51
CA PHE A 20 -7.15 -5.15 2.54
C PHE A 20 -6.82 -3.67 2.75
N ALA A 21 -5.76 -3.19 2.12
CA ALA A 21 -5.33 -1.79 2.18
C ALA A 21 -5.76 -1.03 0.92
N VAL A 22 -6.22 0.21 1.09
CA VAL A 22 -6.59 1.10 -0.02
C VAL A 22 -5.84 2.44 0.10
N PRO A 23 -4.89 2.71 -0.82
CA PRO A 23 -4.20 3.99 -0.88
C PRO A 23 -5.09 5.04 -1.58
N LEU A 24 -5.27 6.18 -0.93
CA LEU A 24 -6.03 7.35 -1.39
C LEU A 24 -5.10 8.58 -1.55
N ASP A 25 -3.82 8.34 -1.74
CA ASP A 25 -2.75 9.34 -1.85
C ASP A 25 -2.49 9.84 -3.28
N HIS A 26 -3.16 9.26 -4.26
CA HIS A 26 -2.94 9.52 -5.70
C HIS A 26 -3.16 10.98 -6.10
N SER A 27 -4.05 11.71 -5.42
CA SER A 27 -4.41 13.08 -5.74
C SER A 27 -3.23 14.07 -5.65
N VAL A 28 -2.25 13.80 -4.80
CA VAL A 28 -1.04 14.62 -4.71
C VAL A 28 -0.24 14.60 -6.02
N THR A 29 -0.14 13.43 -6.63
CA THR A 29 0.62 13.25 -7.88
C THR A 29 -0.21 13.54 -9.12
N LEU A 30 -1.48 13.12 -9.14
CA LEU A 30 -2.31 13.07 -10.34
C LEU A 30 -3.45 14.12 -10.37
N GLY A 31 -3.64 14.85 -9.28
CA GLY A 31 -4.80 15.75 -9.12
C GLY A 31 -6.09 15.00 -8.78
N PRO A 32 -7.25 15.64 -8.90
CA PRO A 32 -8.56 15.02 -8.68
C PRO A 32 -8.88 14.08 -9.83
N ILE A 33 -8.56 12.80 -9.66
CA ILE A 33 -8.83 11.74 -10.65
C ILE A 33 -10.17 11.08 -10.41
N GLU A 34 -10.71 10.42 -11.45
CA GLU A 34 -11.96 9.65 -11.41
C GLU A 34 -12.00 8.73 -10.17
N GLY A 35 -13.06 8.83 -9.38
CA GLY A 35 -13.32 8.07 -8.16
C GLY A 35 -12.55 8.55 -6.94
N LEU A 36 -11.71 9.60 -7.05
CA LEU A 36 -10.98 10.22 -5.94
C LEU A 36 -11.12 11.77 -5.96
N GLU A 37 -12.19 12.27 -6.53
CA GLU A 37 -12.51 13.70 -6.52
C GLU A 37 -12.88 14.17 -5.10
N SER A 38 -13.47 13.29 -4.31
CA SER A 38 -13.82 13.52 -2.91
C SER A 38 -13.41 12.35 -2.04
N THR A 39 -12.43 12.57 -1.17
CA THR A 39 -11.84 11.49 -0.37
C THR A 39 -12.75 11.03 0.79
N ALA A 40 -13.54 11.93 1.39
CA ALA A 40 -14.35 11.63 2.57
C ALA A 40 -15.48 10.62 2.31
N PRO A 41 -16.35 10.80 1.29
CA PRO A 41 -17.40 9.82 0.99
C PRO A 41 -16.81 8.46 0.62
N LEU A 42 -15.70 8.44 -0.15
CA LEU A 42 -15.02 7.21 -0.52
C LEU A 42 -14.44 6.50 0.69
N ALA A 43 -13.81 7.24 1.62
CA ALA A 43 -13.26 6.65 2.85
C ALA A 43 -14.36 6.01 3.70
N LYS A 44 -15.52 6.66 3.80
CA LYS A 44 -16.70 6.09 4.48
C LYS A 44 -17.15 4.79 3.82
N GLU A 45 -17.36 4.81 2.51
CA GLU A 45 -17.81 3.64 1.74
C GLU A 45 -16.85 2.46 1.87
N LEU A 46 -15.53 2.71 1.79
CA LEU A 46 -14.49 1.69 1.94
C LEU A 46 -14.43 1.14 3.37
N SER A 47 -14.55 2.00 4.37
CA SER A 47 -14.57 1.60 5.77
C SER A 47 -15.79 0.73 6.08
N ASP A 48 -16.97 1.15 5.64
CA ASP A 48 -18.24 0.38 5.79
C ASP A 48 -18.19 -0.95 5.02
N ALA A 49 -17.37 -1.02 3.97
CA ALA A 49 -17.17 -2.23 3.17
C ALA A 49 -16.07 -3.17 3.72
N GLY A 50 -15.45 -2.84 4.84
CA GLY A 50 -14.50 -3.69 5.54
C GLY A 50 -13.05 -3.56 5.08
N ALA A 51 -12.64 -2.42 4.50
CA ALA A 51 -11.23 -2.14 4.28
C ALA A 51 -10.48 -2.08 5.63
N ASP A 52 -9.36 -2.79 5.73
CA ASP A 52 -8.57 -2.85 6.96
C ASP A 52 -7.71 -1.60 7.18
N LEU A 53 -7.25 -0.97 6.08
CA LEU A 53 -6.32 0.16 6.14
C LEU A 53 -6.61 1.14 5.00
N LEU A 54 -6.84 2.41 5.34
CA LEU A 54 -6.86 3.50 4.37
C LEU A 54 -5.58 4.32 4.51
N ILE A 55 -4.88 4.55 3.39
CA ILE A 55 -3.61 5.30 3.38
C ILE A 55 -3.84 6.63 2.69
N VAL A 56 -3.61 7.72 3.40
CA VAL A 56 -3.89 9.08 2.93
C VAL A 56 -2.67 10.00 3.08
N PRO A 57 -2.56 11.09 2.33
CA PRO A 57 -1.57 12.12 2.60
C PRO A 57 -1.90 12.85 3.91
N PRO A 58 -0.92 13.48 4.60
CA PRO A 58 -1.12 14.10 5.91
C PRO A 58 -2.28 15.10 5.95
N GLY A 59 -2.40 15.92 4.90
CA GLY A 59 -3.46 16.94 4.80
C GLY A 59 -4.88 16.38 4.70
N ALA A 60 -5.05 15.13 4.23
CA ALA A 60 -6.36 14.50 4.09
C ALA A 60 -6.84 13.81 5.40
N VAL A 61 -5.99 13.65 6.40
CA VAL A 61 -6.34 12.94 7.64
C VAL A 61 -7.57 13.56 8.32
N ARG A 62 -7.62 14.89 8.44
CA ARG A 62 -8.77 15.59 9.07
C ARG A 62 -10.09 15.28 8.37
N THR A 63 -10.05 15.13 7.05
CA THR A 63 -11.23 14.89 6.21
C THR A 63 -11.68 13.43 6.29
N VAL A 64 -10.74 12.50 6.45
CA VAL A 64 -11.00 11.05 6.41
C VAL A 64 -11.27 10.47 7.80
N ALA A 65 -10.57 10.94 8.83
CA ALA A 65 -10.63 10.38 10.17
C ALA A 65 -12.06 10.25 10.75
N PRO A 66 -13.00 11.21 10.55
CA PRO A 66 -14.37 11.08 11.05
C PRO A 66 -15.16 9.90 10.46
N PHE A 67 -14.72 9.33 9.35
CA PHE A 67 -15.39 8.26 8.62
C PHE A 67 -14.73 6.89 8.78
N LEU A 68 -13.64 6.80 9.55
CA LEU A 68 -13.01 5.51 9.86
C LEU A 68 -13.85 4.75 10.89
N GLY A 69 -14.27 3.55 10.50
CA GLY A 69 -14.93 2.62 11.43
C GLY A 69 -13.94 2.02 12.44
N PRO A 70 -14.42 1.31 13.45
CA PRO A 70 -13.60 0.81 14.56
C PRO A 70 -12.54 -0.22 14.12
N THR A 71 -12.73 -0.86 12.99
CA THR A 71 -11.80 -1.87 12.45
C THR A 71 -10.85 -1.33 11.37
N THR A 72 -11.17 -0.19 10.77
CA THR A 72 -10.35 0.42 9.72
C THR A 72 -9.21 1.25 10.34
N ARG A 73 -7.98 0.94 9.98
CA ARG A 73 -6.77 1.61 10.43
C ARG A 73 -6.40 2.77 9.53
N LEU A 74 -5.70 3.74 10.08
CA LEU A 74 -5.19 4.91 9.37
C LEU A 74 -3.72 4.72 9.01
N GLY A 75 -3.40 4.76 7.71
CA GLY A 75 -2.04 4.91 7.21
C GLY A 75 -1.79 6.36 6.78
N VAL A 76 -0.64 6.92 7.12
CA VAL A 76 -0.23 8.25 6.65
C VAL A 76 0.93 8.11 5.68
N HIS A 77 0.73 8.60 4.44
CA HIS A 77 1.76 8.55 3.39
C HIS A 77 2.63 9.79 3.43
N LEU A 78 3.94 9.60 3.67
CA LEU A 78 4.90 10.69 3.86
C LEU A 78 5.74 11.02 2.63
N SER A 79 5.48 10.41 1.48
CA SER A 79 6.17 10.73 0.22
C SER A 79 5.25 11.49 -0.73
N ALA A 80 5.80 12.46 -1.46
CA ALA A 80 5.03 13.19 -2.45
C ALA A 80 5.88 13.53 -3.68
N SER A 81 5.18 13.68 -4.80
CA SER A 81 5.62 14.34 -6.03
C SER A 81 4.38 14.78 -6.78
N THR A 82 4.51 15.69 -7.73
CA THR A 82 3.39 16.10 -8.60
C THR A 82 3.69 15.76 -10.06
N GLY A 83 2.64 15.50 -10.84
CA GLY A 83 2.73 15.37 -12.29
C GLY A 83 2.88 16.71 -13.01
N LEU A 84 2.90 17.84 -12.28
CA LEU A 84 3.07 19.17 -12.85
C LEU A 84 4.53 19.49 -13.17
N GLY A 85 5.46 18.85 -12.47
CA GLY A 85 6.90 19.04 -12.68
C GLY A 85 7.50 17.95 -13.56
N THR A 86 8.80 18.11 -13.88
CA THR A 86 9.56 17.18 -14.71
C THR A 86 10.14 15.98 -13.94
N THR A 87 10.09 16.03 -12.61
CA THR A 87 10.71 15.04 -11.71
C THR A 87 9.67 14.20 -10.96
N GLN A 88 8.60 13.80 -11.61
CA GLN A 88 7.50 13.03 -11.00
C GLN A 88 7.97 11.75 -10.31
N GLN A 89 9.06 11.13 -10.80
CA GLN A 89 9.60 9.91 -10.22
C GLN A 89 10.42 10.14 -8.95
N ARG A 90 10.88 11.36 -8.70
CA ARG A 90 11.53 11.76 -7.45
C ARG A 90 10.47 11.97 -6.37
N LYS A 91 10.42 11.09 -5.40
CA LYS A 91 9.56 11.24 -4.23
C LYS A 91 10.31 11.95 -3.12
N VAL A 92 9.76 13.04 -2.64
CA VAL A 92 10.31 13.78 -1.49
C VAL A 92 9.50 13.49 -0.23
N GLN A 93 10.15 13.50 0.91
CA GLN A 93 9.47 13.33 2.19
C GLN A 93 8.79 14.66 2.59
N VAL A 94 7.49 14.61 2.89
CA VAL A 94 6.62 15.78 3.16
C VAL A 94 6.09 15.82 4.59
N GLY A 95 6.60 15.00 5.49
CA GLY A 95 6.22 14.96 6.89
C GLY A 95 7.18 14.11 7.71
N ARG A 96 7.06 14.20 9.03
CA ARG A 96 7.82 13.40 9.99
C ARG A 96 6.95 12.27 10.53
N VAL A 97 7.58 11.19 10.97
CA VAL A 97 6.88 10.07 11.63
C VAL A 97 6.16 10.53 12.90
N THR A 98 6.77 11.47 13.65
CA THR A 98 6.15 12.10 14.84
C THR A 98 4.82 12.79 14.51
N ASP A 99 4.76 13.48 13.36
CA ASP A 99 3.55 14.18 12.93
C ASP A 99 2.46 13.17 12.55
N ALA A 100 2.83 12.09 11.85
CA ALA A 100 1.91 11.01 11.53
C ALA A 100 1.33 10.34 12.78
N VAL A 101 2.17 10.08 13.79
CA VAL A 101 1.72 9.54 15.09
C VAL A 101 0.76 10.53 15.78
N GLY A 102 1.08 11.83 15.77
CA GLY A 102 0.21 12.88 16.31
C GLY A 102 -1.14 12.99 15.58
N LEU A 103 -1.19 12.61 14.30
CA LEU A 103 -2.43 12.51 13.51
C LEU A 103 -3.21 11.21 13.77
N GLY A 104 -2.72 10.30 14.61
CA GLY A 104 -3.39 9.04 14.92
C GLY A 104 -3.07 7.88 13.98
N ALA A 105 -1.95 7.94 13.25
CA ALA A 105 -1.58 6.88 12.33
C ALA A 105 -1.31 5.54 13.04
N ASP A 106 -1.87 4.47 12.49
CA ASP A 106 -1.54 3.07 12.83
C ASP A 106 -0.34 2.56 12.01
N LEU A 107 -0.06 3.19 10.86
CA LEU A 107 1.01 2.84 9.93
C LEU A 107 1.49 4.10 9.20
N VAL A 108 2.78 4.14 8.92
CA VAL A 108 3.40 5.14 8.03
C VAL A 108 3.77 4.48 6.71
N SER A 109 3.65 5.20 5.60
CA SER A 109 4.14 4.71 4.32
C SER A 109 5.01 5.74 3.61
N VAL A 110 6.00 5.23 2.85
CA VAL A 110 6.82 6.01 1.92
C VAL A 110 6.91 5.27 0.59
N GLN A 111 7.17 6.02 -0.49
CA GLN A 111 7.42 5.43 -1.81
C GLN A 111 8.89 5.56 -2.17
N VAL A 112 9.45 4.48 -2.71
CA VAL A 112 10.81 4.45 -3.28
C VAL A 112 10.73 3.94 -4.71
N ASN A 113 11.24 4.74 -5.64
CA ASN A 113 11.40 4.38 -7.05
C ASN A 113 12.87 4.04 -7.29
N PHE A 114 13.15 2.75 -7.51
CA PHE A 114 14.48 2.27 -7.87
C PHE A 114 14.74 2.42 -9.37
N GLY A 115 15.99 2.60 -9.76
CA GLY A 115 16.41 2.72 -11.16
C GLY A 115 16.29 4.12 -11.76
N VAL A 116 15.97 5.12 -10.94
CA VAL A 116 15.96 6.54 -11.33
C VAL A 116 17.19 7.27 -10.77
N PRO A 117 17.62 8.41 -11.36
CA PRO A 117 18.78 9.16 -10.87
C PRO A 117 18.66 9.57 -9.39
N GLU A 118 17.44 9.83 -8.92
CA GLU A 118 17.12 10.28 -7.56
C GLU A 118 16.91 9.12 -6.57
N GLU A 119 17.23 7.88 -6.95
CA GLU A 119 17.16 6.71 -6.07
C GLU A 119 17.91 6.87 -4.74
N PRO A 120 19.16 7.42 -4.70
CA PRO A 120 19.91 7.55 -3.47
C PRO A 120 19.20 8.37 -2.39
N GLU A 121 18.56 9.48 -2.76
CA GLU A 121 17.82 10.33 -1.82
C GLU A 121 16.56 9.64 -1.27
N MET A 122 15.90 8.81 -2.10
CA MET A 122 14.72 8.05 -1.67
C MET A 122 15.11 6.87 -0.76
N ILE A 123 16.25 6.22 -1.01
CA ILE A 123 16.83 5.20 -0.12
C ILE A 123 17.19 5.81 1.24
N GLU A 124 17.84 6.97 1.24
CA GLU A 124 18.17 7.70 2.47
C GLU A 124 16.90 8.07 3.25
N ALA A 125 15.87 8.59 2.58
CA ALA A 125 14.59 8.91 3.19
C ALA A 125 13.89 7.67 3.78
N LEU A 126 13.93 6.53 3.09
CA LEU A 126 13.42 5.26 3.59
C LEU A 126 14.13 4.85 4.88
N GLY A 127 15.47 4.86 4.89
CA GLY A 127 16.28 4.49 6.06
C GLY A 127 16.02 5.38 7.28
N ARG A 128 15.95 6.71 7.07
CA ARG A 128 15.59 7.66 8.14
C ARG A 128 14.17 7.40 8.68
N THR A 129 13.20 7.21 7.78
CA THR A 129 11.82 6.93 8.18
C THR A 129 11.72 5.60 8.95
N ALA A 130 12.43 4.56 8.52
CA ALA A 130 12.50 3.27 9.21
C ALA A 130 13.09 3.40 10.63
N HIS A 131 14.14 4.22 10.78
CA HIS A 131 14.72 4.51 12.10
C HIS A 131 13.69 5.15 13.04
N ASP A 132 12.99 6.19 12.58
CA ASP A 132 11.99 6.91 13.38
C ASP A 132 10.77 6.03 13.68
N CYS A 133 10.29 5.26 12.72
CA CYS A 133 9.20 4.30 12.89
C CYS A 133 9.51 3.28 13.98
N ARG A 134 10.72 2.72 13.99
CA ARG A 134 11.19 1.77 15.01
C ARG A 134 11.23 2.40 16.40
N ARG A 135 11.71 3.64 16.52
CA ARG A 135 11.76 4.37 17.80
C ARG A 135 10.36 4.65 18.35
N LEU A 136 9.40 4.93 17.49
CA LEU A 136 8.02 5.28 17.86
C LEU A 136 7.09 4.05 17.91
N GLY A 137 7.59 2.87 17.54
CA GLY A 137 6.81 1.63 17.55
C GLY A 137 5.66 1.64 16.54
N ILE A 138 5.82 2.30 15.38
CA ILE A 138 4.82 2.33 14.31
C ILE A 138 5.35 1.58 13.07
N PRO A 139 4.53 0.72 12.41
CA PRO A 139 4.97 0.01 11.21
C PRO A 139 5.24 0.92 10.03
N LEU A 140 6.22 0.57 9.21
CA LEU A 140 6.56 1.21 7.95
C LEU A 140 6.19 0.33 6.76
N LEU A 141 5.34 0.83 5.86
CA LEU A 141 5.08 0.27 4.54
C LEU A 141 5.94 0.99 3.50
N ALA A 142 6.84 0.27 2.84
CA ALA A 142 7.53 0.76 1.65
C ALA A 142 6.71 0.43 0.38
N MET A 143 6.31 1.47 -0.35
CA MET A 143 5.73 1.32 -1.69
C MET A 143 6.87 1.34 -2.72
N VAL A 144 7.16 0.20 -3.31
CA VAL A 144 8.37 -0.04 -4.10
C VAL A 144 8.02 -0.17 -5.58
N TYR A 145 8.73 0.58 -6.41
CA TYR A 145 8.65 0.48 -7.86
C TYR A 145 10.07 0.46 -8.46
N VAL A 146 10.23 -0.28 -9.55
CA VAL A 146 11.40 -0.16 -10.42
C VAL A 146 10.98 0.67 -11.63
N VAL A 147 11.68 1.75 -11.91
CA VAL A 147 11.35 2.71 -12.97
C VAL A 147 12.56 2.88 -13.87
N ARG A 148 12.43 2.45 -15.11
CA ARG A 148 13.48 2.54 -16.13
C ARG A 148 12.87 2.44 -17.52
N PRO A 149 13.58 2.83 -18.59
CA PRO A 149 13.15 2.54 -19.95
C PRO A 149 13.04 1.02 -20.20
N GLY A 150 11.99 0.61 -20.92
CA GLY A 150 11.74 -0.78 -21.27
C GLY A 150 11.09 -1.62 -20.16
N PRO A 151 10.94 -2.93 -20.40
CA PRO A 151 10.30 -3.84 -19.44
C PRO A 151 11.15 -4.03 -18.18
N VAL A 152 10.45 -4.13 -17.04
CA VAL A 152 11.07 -4.44 -15.74
C VAL A 152 11.04 -5.95 -15.54
N ALA A 153 12.22 -6.55 -15.31
CA ALA A 153 12.29 -7.98 -15.04
C ALA A 153 11.81 -8.32 -13.62
N PRO A 154 11.15 -9.48 -13.41
CA PRO A 154 10.71 -9.90 -12.07
C PRO A 154 11.84 -9.93 -11.03
N ALA A 155 13.08 -10.26 -11.46
CA ALA A 155 14.24 -10.25 -10.57
C ALA A 155 14.59 -8.86 -10.05
N GLU A 156 14.34 -7.80 -10.81
CA GLU A 156 14.57 -6.42 -10.38
C GLU A 156 13.52 -5.99 -9.33
N VAL A 157 12.25 -6.37 -9.54
CA VAL A 157 11.19 -6.14 -8.54
C VAL A 157 11.50 -6.87 -7.24
N ARG A 158 11.99 -8.12 -7.33
CA ARG A 158 12.40 -8.92 -6.17
C ARG A 158 13.59 -8.29 -5.44
N HIS A 159 14.59 -7.78 -6.18
CA HIS A 159 15.72 -7.06 -5.60
C HIS A 159 15.25 -5.81 -4.86
N ALA A 160 14.44 -4.98 -5.49
CA ALA A 160 13.91 -3.75 -4.88
C ALA A 160 13.05 -4.05 -3.62
N ALA A 161 12.22 -5.10 -3.66
CA ALA A 161 11.45 -5.54 -2.49
C ALA A 161 12.35 -5.96 -1.33
N ARG A 162 13.40 -6.75 -1.63
CA ARG A 162 14.37 -7.19 -0.63
C ARG A 162 15.17 -6.01 -0.06
N ALA A 163 15.63 -5.10 -0.90
CA ALA A 163 16.36 -3.91 -0.46
C ALA A 163 15.52 -3.06 0.50
N ALA A 164 14.23 -2.84 0.19
CA ALA A 164 13.35 -2.08 1.07
C ALA A 164 13.16 -2.76 2.44
N ALA A 165 13.02 -4.09 2.46
CA ALA A 165 12.92 -4.85 3.71
C ALA A 165 14.21 -4.77 4.54
N ASP A 166 15.38 -4.97 3.91
CA ASP A 166 16.68 -4.91 4.59
C ASP A 166 17.01 -3.49 5.09
N LEU A 167 16.44 -2.45 4.47
CA LEU A 167 16.52 -1.05 4.93
C LEU A 167 15.54 -0.73 6.08
N GLY A 168 14.68 -1.67 6.46
CA GLY A 168 13.87 -1.57 7.67
C GLY A 168 12.38 -1.33 7.46
N ALA A 169 11.85 -1.59 6.27
CA ALA A 169 10.40 -1.64 6.08
C ALA A 169 9.82 -2.87 6.81
N ASP A 170 8.65 -2.70 7.44
CA ASP A 170 7.90 -3.79 8.10
C ASP A 170 6.92 -4.48 7.13
N LEU A 171 6.53 -3.80 6.05
CA LEU A 171 5.75 -4.31 4.93
C LEU A 171 6.29 -3.72 3.63
N VAL A 172 6.17 -4.47 2.54
CA VAL A 172 6.53 -4.01 1.21
C VAL A 172 5.34 -4.16 0.26
N LYS A 173 5.06 -3.11 -0.51
CA LYS A 173 4.09 -3.14 -1.62
C LYS A 173 4.84 -3.08 -2.94
N ILE A 174 4.58 -4.04 -3.82
CA ILE A 174 5.18 -4.12 -5.16
C ILE A 174 4.11 -4.19 -6.26
N PRO A 175 4.40 -3.82 -7.49
CA PRO A 175 3.56 -4.20 -8.63
C PRO A 175 3.43 -5.72 -8.73
N TYR A 176 2.26 -6.22 -9.14
CA TYR A 176 2.14 -7.64 -9.45
C TYR A 176 2.94 -7.97 -10.73
N PRO A 177 3.85 -8.95 -10.70
CA PRO A 177 4.73 -9.23 -11.84
C PRO A 177 4.04 -9.95 -13.01
N GLY A 178 2.72 -10.21 -12.94
CA GLY A 178 1.96 -10.90 -13.97
C GLY A 178 1.98 -12.43 -13.87
N ASP A 179 2.86 -12.99 -13.07
CA ASP A 179 3.02 -14.43 -12.86
C ASP A 179 3.04 -14.78 -11.36
N ALA A 180 2.29 -15.81 -10.97
CA ALA A 180 2.17 -16.23 -9.58
C ALA A 180 3.44 -16.89 -9.03
N GLY A 181 4.20 -17.58 -9.87
CA GLY A 181 5.48 -18.20 -9.49
C GLY A 181 6.55 -17.15 -9.22
N GLU A 182 6.65 -16.11 -10.07
CA GLU A 182 7.56 -14.98 -9.84
C GLU A 182 7.17 -14.19 -8.58
N PHE A 183 5.87 -14.00 -8.36
CA PHE A 183 5.40 -13.38 -7.13
C PHE A 183 5.75 -14.24 -5.91
N GLY A 184 5.53 -15.55 -5.96
CA GLY A 184 5.90 -16.49 -4.90
C GLY A 184 7.40 -16.50 -4.59
N ARG A 185 8.26 -16.41 -5.62
CA ARG A 185 9.71 -16.22 -5.43
C ARG A 185 10.04 -14.92 -4.71
N THR A 186 9.32 -13.83 -5.03
CA THR A 186 9.51 -12.55 -4.32
C THR A 186 9.09 -12.67 -2.86
N VAL A 187 7.94 -13.27 -2.58
CA VAL A 187 7.46 -13.48 -1.20
C VAL A 187 8.46 -14.33 -0.40
N SER A 188 8.93 -15.45 -0.95
CA SER A 188 9.83 -16.38 -0.23
C SER A 188 11.21 -15.79 0.06
N THR A 189 11.64 -14.77 -0.67
CA THR A 189 12.96 -14.14 -0.52
C THR A 189 12.91 -12.77 0.17
N THR A 190 11.72 -12.26 0.49
CA THR A 190 11.52 -11.00 1.21
C THR A 190 11.17 -11.31 2.67
N PRO A 191 11.95 -10.86 3.67
CA PRO A 191 11.77 -11.26 5.08
C PRO A 191 10.59 -10.60 5.79
N VAL A 192 9.82 -9.77 5.09
CA VAL A 192 8.63 -9.08 5.60
C VAL A 192 7.42 -9.36 4.72
N PRO A 193 6.18 -9.16 5.21
CA PRO A 193 4.97 -9.36 4.43
C PRO A 193 4.95 -8.53 3.15
N VAL A 194 4.58 -9.17 2.01
CA VAL A 194 4.52 -8.54 0.69
C VAL A 194 3.06 -8.37 0.25
N LEU A 195 2.71 -7.12 -0.11
CA LEU A 195 1.42 -6.74 -0.67
C LEU A 195 1.57 -6.47 -2.17
N ILE A 196 0.53 -6.71 -2.94
CA ILE A 196 0.50 -6.23 -4.32
C ILE A 196 -0.14 -4.83 -4.44
N GLY A 197 0.43 -4.01 -5.32
CA GLY A 197 -0.16 -2.79 -5.83
C GLY A 197 -1.02 -3.05 -7.06
N GLY A 198 -2.08 -2.25 -7.24
CA GLY A 198 -3.02 -2.42 -8.36
C GLY A 198 -2.55 -1.87 -9.70
N GLY A 199 -1.78 -0.78 -9.70
CA GLY A 199 -1.53 -0.03 -10.93
C GLY A 199 -2.79 0.68 -11.47
N PRO A 200 -2.79 1.09 -12.77
CA PRO A 200 -3.97 1.63 -13.45
C PRO A 200 -5.10 0.61 -13.57
N LYS A 201 -6.33 1.10 -13.77
CA LYS A 201 -7.49 0.25 -14.12
C LYS A 201 -7.41 -0.14 -15.61
N THR A 202 -6.77 -1.24 -15.91
CA THR A 202 -6.57 -1.73 -17.29
C THR A 202 -7.12 -3.14 -17.51
N ASP A 203 -7.58 -3.82 -16.45
CA ASP A 203 -8.10 -5.19 -16.47
C ASP A 203 -9.61 -5.24 -16.23
N THR A 204 -10.20 -6.42 -16.40
CA THR A 204 -11.59 -6.71 -16.00
C THR A 204 -11.68 -7.02 -14.51
N GLU A 205 -12.89 -7.07 -13.96
CA GLU A 205 -13.11 -7.47 -12.57
C GLU A 205 -12.73 -8.94 -12.34
N GLU A 206 -13.04 -9.82 -13.30
CA GLU A 206 -12.67 -11.23 -13.25
C GLU A 206 -11.15 -11.41 -13.19
N ALA A 207 -10.40 -10.67 -14.01
CA ALA A 207 -8.95 -10.68 -14.01
C ALA A 207 -8.37 -10.16 -12.67
N LEU A 208 -9.01 -9.13 -12.08
CA LEU A 208 -8.66 -8.66 -10.75
C LEU A 208 -8.81 -9.80 -9.73
N PHE A 209 -9.96 -10.46 -9.66
CA PHE A 209 -10.20 -11.55 -8.71
C PHE A 209 -9.29 -12.76 -8.96
N ALA A 210 -8.98 -13.09 -10.23
CA ALA A 210 -8.00 -14.11 -10.56
C ALA A 210 -6.61 -13.77 -10.00
N THR A 211 -6.18 -12.52 -10.15
CA THR A 211 -4.93 -12.01 -9.57
C THR A 211 -4.93 -12.10 -8.05
N LEU A 212 -6.00 -11.67 -7.37
CA LEU A 212 -6.11 -11.72 -5.91
C LEU A 212 -5.99 -13.15 -5.38
N ARG A 213 -6.68 -14.12 -6.03
CA ARG A 213 -6.57 -15.53 -5.68
C ARG A 213 -5.15 -16.08 -5.91
N ALA A 214 -4.51 -15.71 -7.02
CA ALA A 214 -3.13 -16.10 -7.31
C ALA A 214 -2.15 -15.58 -6.25
N VAL A 215 -2.28 -14.31 -5.88
CA VAL A 215 -1.47 -13.66 -4.83
C VAL A 215 -1.62 -14.38 -3.49
N ARG A 216 -2.86 -14.70 -3.08
CA ARG A 216 -3.11 -15.42 -1.82
C ARG A 216 -2.50 -16.82 -1.83
N ARG A 217 -2.66 -17.58 -2.92
CA ARG A 217 -2.05 -18.92 -3.06
C ARG A 217 -0.52 -18.88 -3.05
N ALA A 218 0.08 -17.83 -3.57
CA ALA A 218 1.53 -17.63 -3.59
C ALA A 218 2.11 -17.08 -2.26
N GLY A 219 1.31 -16.98 -1.19
CA GLY A 219 1.75 -16.54 0.13
C GLY A 219 1.78 -15.01 0.32
N GLY A 220 1.18 -14.26 -0.60
CA GLY A 220 1.04 -12.81 -0.45
C GLY A 220 0.23 -12.41 0.78
N ALA A 221 0.69 -11.40 1.49
CA ALA A 221 0.07 -10.93 2.73
C ALA A 221 -1.20 -10.11 2.50
N GLY A 222 -1.55 -9.81 1.26
CA GLY A 222 -2.75 -9.05 0.90
C GLY A 222 -2.51 -8.09 -0.24
N ILE A 223 -3.27 -7.01 -0.25
CA ILE A 223 -3.29 -6.02 -1.32
C ILE A 223 -3.19 -4.60 -0.78
N CYS A 224 -2.68 -3.71 -1.63
CA CYS A 224 -2.74 -2.27 -1.43
C CYS A 224 -3.10 -1.62 -2.78
N ILE A 225 -4.39 -1.70 -3.15
CA ILE A 225 -4.92 -1.27 -4.46
C ILE A 225 -5.82 -0.05 -4.32
N GLY A 226 -5.66 0.92 -5.22
CA GLY A 226 -6.49 2.14 -5.29
C GLY A 226 -7.36 2.15 -6.54
N ARG A 227 -6.83 2.60 -7.68
CA ARG A 227 -7.55 2.82 -8.95
C ARG A 227 -8.30 1.58 -9.46
N LYS A 228 -7.77 0.40 -9.29
CA LYS A 228 -8.48 -0.86 -9.64
C LYS A 228 -9.74 -1.09 -8.83
N LEU A 229 -9.92 -0.36 -7.72
CA LEU A 229 -11.10 -0.41 -6.87
C LEU A 229 -11.96 0.84 -7.06
N PHE A 230 -11.46 2.02 -6.68
CA PHE A 230 -12.32 3.21 -6.63
C PHE A 230 -12.71 3.79 -8.00
N GLN A 231 -12.05 3.38 -9.08
CA GLN A 231 -12.46 3.69 -10.44
C GLN A 231 -13.46 2.66 -11.05
N ARG A 232 -14.10 1.83 -10.19
CA ARG A 232 -15.13 0.84 -10.59
C ARG A 232 -16.38 0.99 -9.74
N PRO A 233 -17.19 2.00 -10.01
CA PRO A 233 -18.46 2.13 -9.29
C PRO A 233 -19.42 0.98 -9.65
N PRO A 234 -20.24 0.48 -8.70
CA PRO A 234 -20.30 0.89 -7.30
C PRO A 234 -19.15 0.29 -6.46
N VAL A 235 -18.43 1.15 -5.72
CA VAL A 235 -17.19 0.77 -5.01
C VAL A 235 -17.45 -0.17 -3.83
N GLY A 236 -18.47 0.10 -3.02
CA GLY A 236 -18.77 -0.66 -1.81
C GLY A 236 -19.04 -2.15 -2.04
N PRO A 237 -19.91 -2.54 -3.01
CA PRO A 237 -20.12 -3.94 -3.37
C PRO A 237 -18.84 -4.66 -3.79
N LEU A 238 -18.01 -4.03 -4.63
CA LEU A 238 -16.73 -4.59 -5.05
C LEU A 238 -15.75 -4.72 -3.87
N ALA A 239 -15.68 -3.70 -3.01
CA ALA A 239 -14.84 -3.71 -1.81
C ALA A 239 -15.23 -4.85 -0.85
N ARG A 240 -16.53 -5.06 -0.59
CA ARG A 240 -16.99 -6.20 0.23
C ARG A 240 -16.58 -7.55 -0.34
N ARG A 241 -16.70 -7.75 -1.65
CA ARG A 241 -16.27 -9.00 -2.31
C ARG A 241 -14.76 -9.22 -2.21
N ILE A 242 -13.96 -8.15 -2.34
CA ILE A 242 -12.51 -8.21 -2.14
C ILE A 242 -12.20 -8.56 -0.68
N GLY A 243 -12.86 -7.91 0.28
CA GLY A 243 -12.72 -8.19 1.70
C GLY A 243 -13.03 -9.66 2.04
N ALA A 244 -14.15 -10.20 1.57
CA ALA A 244 -14.53 -11.60 1.78
C ALA A 244 -13.45 -12.58 1.28
N LEU A 245 -12.89 -12.34 0.09
CA LEU A 245 -11.79 -13.16 -0.44
C LEU A 245 -10.52 -13.09 0.41
N LEU A 246 -10.17 -11.90 0.91
CA LEU A 246 -8.93 -11.71 1.66
C LEU A 246 -9.04 -12.16 3.11
N HIS A 247 -10.20 -12.02 3.72
CA HIS A 247 -10.42 -12.32 5.13
C HIS A 247 -10.72 -13.80 5.38
N GLY A 248 -10.98 -14.58 4.35
CA GLY A 248 -11.20 -16.01 4.49
C GLY A 248 -12.58 -16.36 5.05
N ASP A 249 -13.57 -15.48 4.90
CA ASP A 249 -14.96 -15.75 5.27
C ASP A 249 -15.54 -16.76 4.27
N GLY A 250 -15.25 -18.02 4.50
CA GLY A 250 -15.60 -19.30 3.89
C GLY A 250 -16.75 -19.44 2.87
N SER A 251 -17.14 -18.41 2.18
CA SER A 251 -18.03 -18.47 1.02
C SER A 251 -17.21 -18.33 -0.27
N THR A 252 -16.54 -19.43 -0.63
CA THR A 252 -16.15 -19.62 -2.02
C THR A 252 -17.43 -19.79 -2.84
N PRO A 253 -17.72 -18.96 -3.84
CA PRO A 253 -18.71 -19.32 -4.83
C PRO A 253 -18.22 -20.46 -5.71
#